data_e5df0f2382f02c395cb6b17ac2c0e623
#
_entry.id   e5df0f2382f02c395cb6b17ac2c0e623
#
_cell.length_a   1.000
_cell.length_b   1.000
_cell.length_c   1.000
_cell.angle_alpha   90.00
_cell.angle_beta   90.00
_cell.angle_gamma   90.00
#
_symmetry.space_group_name_H-M   'P 1'
#
loop_
_entity.id
_entity.type
_entity.pdbx_description
1 polymer ?
#
loop_
_entity_poly.entity_id
_entity_poly.type
_entity_poly.pdbx_seq_one_letter_code
_entity_poly.pdbx_strand_id
1 'polypeptide(L)'
;AIAAMPVGGGFRAIDFALSNMSNSHIQRVAVLTQYNSRSLNEHLNSSKWWDFGRKQGGLYIFTPTITAENGNWYRGTADALAQNIDFLKRSHEPYVIVAGGDCVYKLDYNKVLDYHIQKKADITIVCKDVPMTEDVSRFGVVQMNEESRIVDFEEKPMVAQSHTVSTGIYVLRRRQLIEMLEKSMQEHRFDFVTDILIRYKNLKQIYGYKLENYWSNIASVESYYQTNMDFLKPEIRNYFFHQEPYIYSKVDDLAPAKYNTGAEVRNSLVASGCIINGTVENSVLFKQVFVGKNCVIKNSIILNDVYIGDNTHIENCIVESRDTICANTYLCGEDEVKIVRGHNERYIM
;
A
#
# COMPACT_ATOMS: atom_id res chain seq x y z
N ALA A 1 2.69 9.85 3.10
CA ALA A 1 1.56 8.93 2.85
C ALA A 1 2.07 7.49 2.79
N ILE A 2 1.44 6.56 3.51
CA ILE A 2 1.85 5.12 3.53
C ILE A 2 1.83 4.56 2.10
N ALA A 3 0.84 4.93 1.29
CA ALA A 3 0.74 4.54 -0.12
C ALA A 3 1.97 4.89 -0.98
N ALA A 4 2.79 5.85 -0.55
CA ALA A 4 4.02 6.24 -1.23
C ALA A 4 5.27 5.48 -0.75
N MET A 5 5.14 4.62 0.28
CA MET A 5 6.27 3.87 0.82
C MET A 5 6.86 2.91 -0.22
N PRO A 6 8.18 2.89 -0.36
CA PRO A 6 8.87 1.98 -1.27
C PRO A 6 8.71 0.52 -0.84
N VAL A 7 8.50 -0.38 -1.80
CA VAL A 7 8.32 -1.83 -1.58
C VAL A 7 9.07 -2.61 -2.65
N GLY A 8 9.69 -3.73 -2.26
CA GLY A 8 10.25 -4.71 -3.19
C GLY A 8 11.39 -4.17 -4.08
N GLY A 9 12.13 -3.18 -3.62
CA GLY A 9 13.28 -2.60 -4.31
C GLY A 9 12.97 -1.53 -5.37
N GLY A 10 11.80 -1.54 -6.00
CA GLY A 10 11.51 -0.60 -7.10
C GLY A 10 10.10 -0.07 -7.18
N PHE A 11 9.17 -0.58 -6.39
CA PHE A 11 7.76 -0.23 -6.39
C PHE A 11 7.40 0.68 -5.21
N ARG A 12 6.18 1.22 -5.22
CA ARG A 12 5.52 1.82 -4.07
C ARG A 12 4.22 1.08 -3.77
N ALA A 13 3.72 1.13 -2.55
CA ALA A 13 2.51 0.41 -2.17
C ALA A 13 1.32 0.68 -3.09
N ILE A 14 1.12 1.92 -3.51
CA ILE A 14 0.03 2.31 -4.42
C ILE A 14 0.11 1.62 -5.79
N ASP A 15 1.29 1.23 -6.25
CA ASP A 15 1.50 0.61 -7.56
C ASP A 15 0.75 -0.71 -7.70
N PHE A 16 0.60 -1.46 -6.60
CA PHE A 16 -0.14 -2.72 -6.59
C PHE A 16 -1.63 -2.50 -6.84
N ALA A 17 -2.25 -1.56 -6.13
CA ALA A 17 -3.66 -1.23 -6.34
C ALA A 17 -3.91 -0.70 -7.76
N LEU A 18 -3.09 0.24 -8.24
CA LEU A 18 -3.23 0.81 -9.59
C LEU A 18 -2.99 -0.22 -10.69
N SER A 19 -2.01 -1.11 -10.53
CA SER A 19 -1.75 -2.19 -11.48
C SER A 19 -2.91 -3.18 -11.55
N ASN A 20 -3.47 -3.56 -10.41
CA ASN A 20 -4.66 -4.43 -10.37
C ASN A 20 -5.87 -3.77 -11.05
N MET A 21 -6.06 -2.45 -10.86
CA MET A 21 -7.10 -1.69 -11.54
C MET A 21 -6.88 -1.66 -13.06
N SER A 22 -5.66 -1.37 -13.50
CA SER A 22 -5.28 -1.37 -14.92
C SER A 22 -5.46 -2.74 -15.55
N ASN A 23 -4.96 -3.79 -14.91
CA ASN A 23 -5.09 -5.17 -15.37
C ASN A 23 -6.55 -5.66 -15.42
N SER A 24 -7.42 -5.09 -14.60
CA SER A 24 -8.88 -5.35 -14.61
C SER A 24 -9.64 -4.40 -15.55
N HIS A 25 -8.94 -3.64 -16.40
CA HIS A 25 -9.53 -2.72 -17.39
C HIS A 25 -10.40 -1.60 -16.79
N ILE A 26 -10.14 -1.21 -15.54
CA ILE A 26 -10.78 -0.06 -14.90
C ILE A 26 -10.16 1.21 -15.50
N GLN A 27 -10.99 2.03 -16.15
CA GLN A 27 -10.50 3.18 -16.91
C GLN A 27 -10.47 4.49 -16.13
N ARG A 28 -11.32 4.63 -15.12
CA ARG A 28 -11.43 5.85 -14.31
C ARG A 28 -11.06 5.56 -12.87
N VAL A 29 -9.96 6.14 -12.42
CA VAL A 29 -9.43 5.94 -11.07
C VAL A 29 -9.25 7.28 -10.39
N ALA A 30 -9.72 7.40 -9.16
CA ALA A 30 -9.50 8.55 -8.29
C ALA A 30 -8.64 8.13 -7.09
N VAL A 31 -7.55 8.83 -6.85
CA VAL A 31 -6.72 8.69 -5.66
C VAL A 31 -7.05 9.83 -4.71
N LEU A 32 -7.59 9.52 -3.55
CA LEU A 32 -7.87 10.48 -2.48
C LEU A 32 -6.68 10.51 -1.53
N THR A 33 -6.07 11.67 -1.38
CA THR A 33 -4.85 11.82 -0.60
C THR A 33 -4.90 13.06 0.28
N GLN A 34 -4.23 13.01 1.43
CA GLN A 34 -4.28 14.09 2.42
C GLN A 34 -2.90 14.43 2.97
N TYR A 35 -2.41 13.64 3.94
CA TYR A 35 -1.15 13.93 4.63
C TYR A 35 0.08 13.56 3.80
N ASN A 36 1.11 14.43 3.83
CA ASN A 36 2.42 14.18 3.19
C ASN A 36 2.28 13.65 1.75
N SER A 37 1.35 14.23 0.99
CA SER A 37 0.98 13.72 -0.34
C SER A 37 1.98 14.09 -1.44
N ARG A 38 2.91 15.00 -1.19
CA ARG A 38 3.81 15.51 -2.23
C ARG A 38 4.56 14.40 -2.98
N SER A 39 5.23 13.51 -2.24
CA SER A 39 5.97 12.39 -2.84
C SER A 39 5.05 11.41 -3.59
N LEU A 40 3.82 11.21 -3.10
CA LEU A 40 2.81 10.40 -3.79
C LEU A 40 2.37 11.08 -5.10
N ASN A 41 2.07 12.37 -5.05
CA ASN A 41 1.64 13.14 -6.22
C ASN A 41 2.74 13.21 -7.30
N GLU A 42 4.01 13.36 -6.89
CA GLU A 42 5.16 13.30 -7.81
C GLU A 42 5.29 11.92 -8.48
N HIS A 43 5.01 10.85 -7.76
CA HIS A 43 5.00 9.50 -8.31
C HIS A 43 3.87 9.29 -9.32
N LEU A 44 2.68 9.78 -9.01
CA LEU A 44 1.47 9.65 -9.81
C LEU A 44 1.38 10.69 -10.97
N ASN A 45 2.30 11.60 -11.07
CA ASN A 45 2.29 12.72 -12.02
C ASN A 45 2.18 12.28 -13.49
N SER A 46 2.59 11.05 -13.81
CA SER A 46 2.40 10.46 -15.13
C SER A 46 1.61 9.17 -15.03
N SER A 47 0.35 9.21 -15.43
CA SER A 47 -0.56 8.06 -15.43
C SER A 47 -0.24 7.00 -16.49
N LYS A 48 0.70 7.29 -17.39
CA LYS A 48 1.08 6.41 -18.52
C LYS A 48 1.59 5.04 -18.08
N TRP A 49 2.20 4.95 -16.91
CA TRP A 49 2.80 3.71 -16.39
C TRP A 49 1.74 2.63 -16.08
N TRP A 50 0.52 3.06 -15.78
CA TRP A 50 -0.63 2.17 -15.50
C TRP A 50 -1.69 2.23 -16.62
N ASP A 51 -1.36 2.80 -17.81
CA ASP A 51 -2.26 2.93 -18.96
C ASP A 51 -3.57 3.74 -18.70
N PHE A 52 -3.53 4.69 -17.76
CA PHE A 52 -4.65 5.58 -17.48
C PHE A 52 -4.65 6.86 -18.34
N GLY A 53 -3.79 6.96 -19.35
CA GLY A 53 -3.64 8.14 -20.21
C GLY A 53 -4.57 8.20 -21.42
N ARG A 54 -5.62 7.37 -21.49
CA ARG A 54 -6.52 7.28 -22.65
C ARG A 54 -7.51 8.45 -22.71
N LYS A 55 -8.09 8.71 -23.89
CA LYS A 55 -9.07 9.80 -24.12
C LYS A 55 -10.33 9.66 -23.23
N GLN A 56 -10.75 8.45 -22.95
CA GLN A 56 -11.88 8.16 -22.06
C GLN A 56 -11.34 7.46 -20.83
N GLY A 57 -11.39 8.12 -19.68
CA GLY A 57 -10.85 7.61 -18.44
C GLY A 57 -9.87 8.58 -17.78
N GLY A 58 -8.93 8.06 -17.02
CA GLY A 58 -7.83 8.81 -16.40
C GLY A 58 -7.61 8.50 -14.94
N LEU A 59 -6.43 8.90 -14.48
CA LEU A 59 -6.04 8.93 -13.07
C LEU A 59 -6.24 10.35 -12.54
N TYR A 60 -7.11 10.49 -11.56
CA TYR A 60 -7.43 11.75 -10.90
C TYR A 60 -6.87 11.74 -9.49
N ILE A 61 -6.25 12.82 -9.07
CA ILE A 61 -5.70 12.97 -7.72
C ILE A 61 -6.48 14.08 -7.03
N PHE A 62 -7.15 13.74 -5.94
CA PHE A 62 -7.93 14.67 -5.14
C PHE A 62 -7.31 14.86 -3.76
N THR A 63 -7.17 16.11 -3.38
CA THR A 63 -6.78 16.56 -2.05
C THR A 63 -7.95 17.28 -1.40
N PRO A 64 -7.99 17.43 -0.07
CA PRO A 64 -9.00 18.24 0.59
C PRO A 64 -9.08 19.64 -0.03
N THR A 65 -10.30 20.08 -0.32
CA THR A 65 -10.55 21.41 -0.90
C THR A 65 -11.21 22.29 0.13
N ILE A 66 -10.64 23.45 0.38
CA ILE A 66 -11.25 24.48 1.24
C ILE A 66 -12.42 25.10 0.48
N THR A 67 -13.61 25.03 1.08
CA THR A 67 -14.84 25.68 0.59
C THR A 67 -15.40 26.59 1.68
N ALA A 68 -16.41 27.38 1.36
CA ALA A 68 -17.11 28.20 2.36
C ALA A 68 -17.72 27.37 3.50
N GLU A 69 -18.07 26.10 3.22
CA GLU A 69 -18.72 25.18 4.18
C GLU A 69 -17.72 24.22 4.83
N ASN A 70 -16.54 24.03 4.25
CA ASN A 70 -15.54 23.10 4.74
C ASN A 70 -14.13 23.69 4.61
N GLY A 71 -13.56 24.12 5.74
CA GLY A 71 -12.19 24.64 5.83
C GLY A 71 -11.16 23.60 6.28
N ASN A 72 -11.55 22.33 6.41
CA ASN A 72 -10.76 21.30 7.09
C ASN A 72 -10.33 20.16 6.17
N TRP A 73 -9.44 19.35 6.72
CA TRP A 73 -9.02 18.06 6.18
C TRP A 73 -10.20 17.09 6.09
N TYR A 74 -10.02 15.98 5.34
CA TYR A 74 -10.97 14.87 5.41
C TYR A 74 -11.05 14.34 6.85
N ARG A 75 -12.25 14.29 7.40
CA ARG A 75 -12.51 13.85 8.78
C ARG A 75 -12.51 12.34 8.94
N GLY A 76 -12.59 11.61 7.82
CA GLY A 76 -12.57 10.16 7.76
C GLY A 76 -12.70 9.68 6.31
N THR A 77 -12.72 8.37 6.13
CA THR A 77 -12.73 7.73 4.80
C THR A 77 -14.05 7.96 4.05
N ALA A 78 -15.21 7.98 4.74
CA ALA A 78 -16.48 8.34 4.13
C ALA A 78 -16.54 9.83 3.74
N ASP A 79 -15.97 10.71 4.57
CA ASP A 79 -15.91 12.14 4.28
C ASP A 79 -15.03 12.42 3.05
N ALA A 80 -13.91 11.72 2.92
CA ALA A 80 -13.05 11.82 1.73
C ALA A 80 -13.78 11.45 0.43
N LEU A 81 -14.57 10.38 0.46
CA LEU A 81 -15.41 9.99 -0.67
C LEU A 81 -16.53 11.01 -0.93
N ALA A 82 -17.18 11.49 0.12
CA ALA A 82 -18.29 12.44 0.03
C ALA A 82 -17.87 13.81 -0.51
N GLN A 83 -16.71 14.34 -0.08
CA GLN A 83 -16.19 15.61 -0.63
C GLN A 83 -15.86 15.52 -2.12
N ASN A 84 -15.64 14.31 -2.65
CA ASN A 84 -15.38 14.05 -4.06
C ASN A 84 -16.56 13.35 -4.77
N ILE A 85 -17.78 13.47 -4.24
CA ILE A 85 -18.97 12.79 -4.72
C ILE A 85 -19.33 13.14 -6.17
N ASP A 86 -18.96 14.31 -6.63
CA ASP A 86 -19.16 14.74 -8.02
C ASP A 86 -18.42 13.86 -9.03
N PHE A 87 -17.28 13.31 -8.66
CA PHE A 87 -16.59 12.32 -9.48
C PHE A 87 -17.45 11.08 -9.69
N LEU A 88 -18.11 10.60 -8.65
CA LEU A 88 -19.07 9.49 -8.72
C LEU A 88 -20.33 9.85 -9.50
N LYS A 89 -20.90 11.05 -9.27
CA LYS A 89 -22.12 11.52 -9.95
C LYS A 89 -21.91 11.68 -11.46
N ARG A 90 -20.74 12.14 -11.88
CA ARG A 90 -20.37 12.30 -13.29
C ARG A 90 -19.93 10.99 -13.98
N SER A 91 -19.75 9.91 -13.22
CA SER A 91 -19.45 8.60 -13.79
C SER A 91 -20.71 7.93 -14.34
N HIS A 92 -20.57 7.13 -15.37
CA HIS A 92 -21.64 6.33 -15.95
C HIS A 92 -21.55 4.85 -15.54
N GLU A 93 -20.44 4.45 -14.93
CA GLU A 93 -20.21 3.07 -14.52
C GLU A 93 -21.17 2.65 -13.39
N PRO A 94 -21.79 1.46 -13.49
CA PRO A 94 -22.78 1.02 -12.50
C PRO A 94 -22.18 0.63 -11.16
N TYR A 95 -20.92 0.21 -11.14
CA TYR A 95 -20.23 -0.26 -9.95
C TYR A 95 -19.01 0.60 -9.61
N VAL A 96 -18.63 0.59 -8.35
CA VAL A 96 -17.44 1.27 -7.82
C VAL A 96 -16.65 0.29 -6.99
N ILE A 97 -15.33 0.35 -7.14
CA ILE A 97 -14.37 -0.30 -6.27
C ILE A 97 -13.74 0.77 -5.39
N VAL A 98 -13.79 0.57 -4.09
CA VAL A 98 -13.05 1.36 -3.11
C VAL A 98 -11.91 0.49 -2.59
N ALA A 99 -10.67 0.96 -2.68
CA ALA A 99 -9.50 0.19 -2.28
C ALA A 99 -8.50 1.06 -1.50
N GLY A 100 -7.92 0.50 -0.45
CA GLY A 100 -6.77 1.09 0.25
C GLY A 100 -5.52 1.07 -0.63
N GLY A 101 -4.65 2.07 -0.46
CA GLY A 101 -3.37 2.16 -1.18
C GLY A 101 -2.16 1.69 -0.37
N ASP A 102 -2.36 0.97 0.72
CA ASP A 102 -1.37 0.57 1.71
C ASP A 102 -1.15 -0.96 1.78
N CYS A 103 -1.56 -1.67 0.74
CA CYS A 103 -1.46 -3.12 0.66
C CYS A 103 -0.68 -3.59 -0.57
N VAL A 104 -0.01 -4.72 -0.40
CA VAL A 104 0.75 -5.44 -1.43
C VAL A 104 0.01 -6.72 -1.79
N TYR A 105 -0.54 -6.80 -3.00
CA TYR A 105 -1.36 -7.93 -3.47
C TYR A 105 -1.52 -7.93 -4.98
N LYS A 106 -1.96 -9.07 -5.53
CA LYS A 106 -2.52 -9.18 -6.89
C LYS A 106 -3.96 -9.62 -6.80
N LEU A 107 -4.85 -8.94 -7.50
CA LEU A 107 -6.27 -9.25 -7.54
C LEU A 107 -6.86 -8.83 -8.88
N ASP A 108 -7.60 -9.76 -9.50
CA ASP A 108 -8.46 -9.45 -10.63
C ASP A 108 -9.82 -8.97 -10.11
N TYR A 109 -10.06 -7.67 -10.24
CA TYR A 109 -11.31 -7.07 -9.78
C TYR A 109 -12.54 -7.52 -10.59
N ASN A 110 -12.36 -8.03 -11.82
CA ASN A 110 -13.47 -8.59 -12.58
C ASN A 110 -14.05 -9.83 -11.89
N LYS A 111 -13.18 -10.68 -11.33
CA LYS A 111 -13.64 -11.87 -10.57
C LYS A 111 -14.44 -11.48 -9.32
N VAL A 112 -14.02 -10.41 -8.64
CA VAL A 112 -14.75 -9.89 -7.48
C VAL A 112 -16.09 -9.30 -7.90
N LEU A 113 -16.14 -8.59 -9.03
CA LEU A 113 -17.37 -8.03 -9.59
C LEU A 113 -18.34 -9.13 -10.03
N ASP A 114 -17.86 -10.16 -10.73
CA ASP A 114 -18.67 -11.30 -11.14
C ASP A 114 -19.28 -12.01 -9.93
N TYR A 115 -18.48 -12.22 -8.89
CA TYR A 115 -18.95 -12.76 -7.61
C TYR A 115 -20.01 -11.87 -6.97
N HIS A 116 -19.79 -10.54 -6.94
CA HIS A 116 -20.74 -9.56 -6.42
C HIS A 116 -22.10 -9.65 -7.14
N ILE A 117 -22.08 -9.75 -8.45
CA ILE A 117 -23.28 -9.86 -9.28
C ILE A 117 -23.98 -11.21 -9.04
N GLN A 118 -23.22 -12.31 -9.02
CA GLN A 118 -23.74 -13.67 -8.78
C GLN A 118 -24.44 -13.79 -7.42
N LYS A 119 -23.83 -13.24 -6.38
CA LYS A 119 -24.40 -13.21 -5.01
C LYS A 119 -25.55 -12.21 -4.87
N LYS A 120 -25.81 -11.39 -5.88
CA LYS A 120 -26.76 -10.25 -5.80
C LYS A 120 -26.46 -9.36 -4.57
N ALA A 121 -25.17 -9.21 -4.28
CA ALA A 121 -24.72 -8.48 -3.11
C ALA A 121 -25.04 -6.97 -3.22
N ASP A 122 -25.29 -6.34 -2.10
CA ASP A 122 -25.29 -4.88 -1.97
C ASP A 122 -23.85 -4.37 -1.84
N ILE A 123 -23.05 -5.07 -1.02
CA ILE A 123 -21.64 -4.77 -0.79
C ILE A 123 -20.86 -6.10 -0.80
N THR A 124 -19.73 -6.14 -1.49
CA THR A 124 -18.78 -7.23 -1.38
C THR A 124 -17.50 -6.71 -0.74
N ILE A 125 -17.03 -7.37 0.29
CA ILE A 125 -15.77 -7.07 1.00
C ILE A 125 -14.76 -8.13 0.60
N VAL A 126 -13.59 -7.72 0.11
CA VAL A 126 -12.49 -8.65 -0.09
C VAL A 126 -11.83 -8.94 1.26
N CYS A 127 -11.76 -10.22 1.60
CA CYS A 127 -11.31 -10.71 2.89
C CYS A 127 -10.09 -11.61 2.73
N LYS A 128 -9.24 -11.66 3.76
CA LYS A 128 -8.08 -12.54 3.84
C LYS A 128 -8.11 -13.31 5.15
N ASP A 129 -7.94 -14.62 5.05
CA ASP A 129 -7.65 -15.44 6.23
C ASP A 129 -6.16 -15.28 6.57
N VAL A 130 -5.88 -14.84 7.77
CA VAL A 130 -4.51 -14.67 8.28
C VAL A 130 -4.20 -15.71 9.34
N PRO A 131 -2.92 -16.06 9.59
CA PRO A 131 -2.55 -17.01 10.62
C PRO A 131 -3.06 -16.62 12.01
N MET A 132 -3.39 -17.61 12.83
CA MET A 132 -3.83 -17.38 14.22
C MET A 132 -2.79 -16.68 15.10
N THR A 133 -1.54 -16.65 14.67
CA THR A 133 -0.44 -15.99 15.36
C THR A 133 -0.31 -14.51 14.99
N GLU A 134 -1.04 -14.04 13.97
CA GLU A 134 -1.00 -12.66 13.53
C GLU A 134 -1.91 -11.79 14.38
N ASP A 135 -1.41 -10.62 14.78
CA ASP A 135 -2.22 -9.61 15.45
C ASP A 135 -3.17 -8.93 14.47
N VAL A 136 -4.46 -9.20 14.63
CA VAL A 136 -5.53 -8.64 13.81
C VAL A 136 -6.21 -7.42 14.42
N SER A 137 -5.76 -6.95 15.59
CA SER A 137 -6.36 -5.83 16.33
C SER A 137 -6.39 -4.50 15.56
N ARG A 138 -5.62 -4.38 14.48
CA ARG A 138 -5.57 -3.17 13.64
C ARG A 138 -6.42 -3.25 12.38
N PHE A 139 -7.08 -4.37 12.15
CA PHE A 139 -7.94 -4.60 10.98
C PHE A 139 -9.42 -4.65 11.35
N GLY A 140 -10.25 -4.46 10.35
CA GLY A 140 -11.64 -4.88 10.43
C GLY A 140 -11.70 -6.41 10.36
N VAL A 141 -12.29 -7.06 11.36
CA VAL A 141 -12.42 -8.51 11.45
C VAL A 141 -13.83 -8.90 11.08
N VAL A 142 -13.99 -9.91 10.23
CA VAL A 142 -15.27 -10.37 9.76
C VAL A 142 -15.54 -11.82 10.12
N GLN A 143 -16.81 -12.14 10.35
CA GLN A 143 -17.31 -13.51 10.45
C GLN A 143 -18.27 -13.77 9.28
N MET A 144 -18.13 -14.92 8.66
CA MET A 144 -18.95 -15.32 7.50
C MET A 144 -19.63 -16.66 7.78
N ASN A 145 -20.86 -16.81 7.27
CA ASN A 145 -21.53 -18.10 7.24
C ASN A 145 -21.02 -18.97 6.06
N GLU A 146 -21.57 -20.18 5.91
CA GLU A 146 -21.20 -21.13 4.84
C GLU A 146 -21.42 -20.57 3.43
N GLU A 147 -22.36 -19.64 3.26
CA GLU A 147 -22.63 -18.98 1.98
C GLU A 147 -21.74 -17.77 1.71
N SER A 148 -20.76 -17.53 2.59
CA SER A 148 -19.86 -16.34 2.58
C SER A 148 -20.57 -15.02 2.85
N ARG A 149 -21.78 -15.03 3.42
CA ARG A 149 -22.47 -13.84 3.89
C ARG A 149 -21.81 -13.38 5.18
N ILE A 150 -21.52 -12.09 5.30
CA ILE A 150 -20.97 -11.50 6.52
C ILE A 150 -22.09 -11.42 7.55
N VAL A 151 -21.90 -12.14 8.65
CA VAL A 151 -22.83 -12.19 9.79
C VAL A 151 -22.38 -11.29 10.92
N ASP A 152 -21.06 -11.03 11.02
CA ASP A 152 -20.51 -10.05 11.94
C ASP A 152 -19.31 -9.33 11.37
N PHE A 153 -19.12 -8.08 11.80
CA PHE A 153 -18.01 -7.23 11.42
C PHE A 153 -17.65 -6.30 12.58
N GLU A 154 -16.42 -6.40 13.05
CA GLU A 154 -15.87 -5.59 14.12
C GLU A 154 -14.65 -4.81 13.61
N GLU A 155 -14.63 -3.49 13.82
CA GLU A 155 -13.48 -2.66 13.45
C GLU A 155 -12.49 -2.60 14.60
N LYS A 156 -11.28 -3.07 14.36
CA LYS A 156 -10.14 -3.05 15.30
C LYS A 156 -10.50 -3.58 16.68
N PRO A 157 -10.99 -4.83 16.78
CA PRO A 157 -11.40 -5.39 18.05
C PRO A 157 -10.20 -5.63 18.99
N MET A 158 -10.40 -5.39 20.27
CA MET A 158 -9.38 -5.72 21.29
C MET A 158 -9.21 -7.24 21.44
N VAL A 159 -10.27 -8.00 21.24
CA VAL A 159 -10.29 -9.47 21.24
C VAL A 159 -11.04 -9.92 20.00
N ALA A 160 -10.31 -10.44 19.03
CA ALA A 160 -10.90 -10.87 17.77
C ALA A 160 -11.61 -12.23 17.90
N GLN A 161 -12.82 -12.31 17.32
CA GLN A 161 -13.60 -13.55 17.26
C GLN A 161 -13.26 -14.38 15.99
N SER A 162 -12.48 -13.85 15.08
CA SER A 162 -12.11 -14.47 13.82
C SER A 162 -10.73 -13.99 13.38
N HIS A 163 -10.05 -14.77 12.53
CA HIS A 163 -8.82 -14.37 11.83
C HIS A 163 -9.05 -14.13 10.34
N THR A 164 -10.28 -13.86 9.94
CA THR A 164 -10.63 -13.37 8.62
C THR A 164 -10.70 -11.84 8.68
N VAL A 165 -9.77 -11.17 7.99
CA VAL A 165 -9.69 -9.71 8.02
C VAL A 165 -10.22 -9.09 6.72
N SER A 166 -10.79 -7.90 6.82
CA SER A 166 -11.09 -7.04 5.68
C SER A 166 -9.79 -6.47 5.11
N THR A 167 -9.59 -6.63 3.81
CA THR A 167 -8.40 -6.11 3.12
C THR A 167 -8.50 -4.62 2.77
N GLY A 168 -9.60 -3.97 3.13
CA GLY A 168 -9.86 -2.58 2.75
C GLY A 168 -10.28 -2.41 1.29
N ILE A 169 -10.80 -3.47 0.67
CA ILE A 169 -11.26 -3.47 -0.72
C ILE A 169 -12.75 -3.82 -0.74
N TYR A 170 -13.54 -2.94 -1.36
CA TYR A 170 -15.00 -3.02 -1.37
C TYR A 170 -15.55 -2.83 -2.78
N VAL A 171 -16.56 -3.63 -3.15
CA VAL A 171 -17.32 -3.50 -4.40
C VAL A 171 -18.77 -3.23 -4.08
N LEU A 172 -19.35 -2.20 -4.68
CA LEU A 172 -20.74 -1.82 -4.47
C LEU A 172 -21.29 -1.05 -5.67
N ARG A 173 -22.62 -0.92 -5.75
CA ARG A 173 -23.27 -0.13 -6.80
C ARG A 173 -23.03 1.36 -6.57
N ARG A 174 -22.65 2.08 -7.62
CA ARG A 174 -22.36 3.52 -7.57
C ARG A 174 -23.49 4.35 -6.97
N ARG A 175 -24.74 4.12 -7.38
CA ARG A 175 -25.90 4.84 -6.85
C ARG A 175 -26.06 4.61 -5.35
N GLN A 176 -25.93 3.38 -4.91
CA GLN A 176 -26.03 3.02 -3.51
C GLN A 176 -24.92 3.66 -2.67
N LEU A 177 -23.69 3.72 -3.18
CA LEU A 177 -22.61 4.43 -2.50
C LEU A 177 -22.92 5.91 -2.34
N ILE A 178 -23.41 6.57 -3.40
CA ILE A 178 -23.79 7.99 -3.35
C ILE A 178 -24.86 8.23 -2.27
N GLU A 179 -25.93 7.44 -2.27
CA GLU A 179 -27.01 7.56 -1.28
C GLU A 179 -26.51 7.38 0.17
N MET A 180 -25.66 6.37 0.40
CA MET A 180 -25.10 6.12 1.73
C MET A 180 -24.15 7.24 2.18
N LEU A 181 -23.34 7.80 1.28
CA LEU A 181 -22.44 8.91 1.58
C LEU A 181 -23.24 10.19 1.91
N GLU A 182 -24.24 10.55 1.10
CA GLU A 182 -25.07 11.72 1.34
C GLU A 182 -25.79 11.62 2.69
N LYS A 183 -26.35 10.45 3.01
CA LYS A 183 -26.99 10.21 4.31
C LYS A 183 -25.99 10.28 5.47
N SER A 184 -24.82 9.69 5.33
CA SER A 184 -23.78 9.73 6.37
C SER A 184 -23.32 11.17 6.67
N MET A 185 -23.20 12.02 5.64
CA MET A 185 -22.82 13.43 5.83
C MET A 185 -23.91 14.21 6.54
N GLN A 186 -25.20 14.00 6.21
CA GLN A 186 -26.33 14.62 6.91
C GLN A 186 -26.37 14.25 8.40
N GLU A 187 -25.92 13.04 8.73
CA GLU A 187 -25.88 12.54 10.10
C GLU A 187 -24.53 12.81 10.82
N HIS A 188 -23.61 13.58 10.21
CA HIS A 188 -22.28 13.87 10.74
C HIS A 188 -21.45 12.61 11.03
N ARG A 189 -21.48 11.63 10.10
CA ARG A 189 -20.77 10.36 10.17
C ARG A 189 -19.72 10.30 9.07
N PHE A 190 -18.47 10.04 9.40
CA PHE A 190 -17.33 10.31 8.53
C PHE A 190 -16.47 9.09 8.21
N ASP A 191 -16.66 7.98 8.93
CA ASP A 191 -15.90 6.75 8.71
C ASP A 191 -16.65 5.76 7.81
N PHE A 192 -15.94 5.19 6.82
CA PHE A 192 -16.56 4.28 5.85
C PHE A 192 -16.85 2.90 6.46
N VAL A 193 -15.97 2.42 7.32
CA VAL A 193 -16.11 1.08 7.91
C VAL A 193 -17.18 1.09 8.99
N THR A 194 -17.04 1.94 10.00
CA THR A 194 -17.97 2.02 11.14
C THR A 194 -19.33 2.57 10.75
N ASP A 195 -19.35 3.64 9.99
CA ASP A 195 -20.59 4.40 9.74
C ASP A 195 -21.37 3.90 8.52
N ILE A 196 -20.72 3.14 7.62
CA ILE A 196 -21.39 2.55 6.46
C ILE A 196 -21.42 1.02 6.59
N LEU A 197 -20.26 0.34 6.59
CA LEU A 197 -20.25 -1.11 6.48
C LEU A 197 -20.86 -1.79 7.72
N ILE A 198 -20.40 -1.46 8.91
CA ILE A 198 -20.89 -2.07 10.17
C ILE A 198 -22.34 -1.67 10.42
N ARG A 199 -22.66 -0.40 10.23
CA ARG A 199 -24.03 0.11 10.43
C ARG A 199 -25.06 -0.58 9.55
N TYR A 200 -24.72 -0.83 8.29
CA TYR A 200 -25.64 -1.44 7.34
C TYR A 200 -25.54 -2.98 7.27
N LYS A 201 -24.71 -3.63 8.11
CA LYS A 201 -24.47 -5.09 8.03
C LYS A 201 -25.76 -5.94 8.11
N ASN A 202 -26.73 -5.51 8.91
CA ASN A 202 -28.01 -6.22 9.06
C ASN A 202 -29.09 -5.76 8.06
N LEU A 203 -28.90 -4.63 7.40
CA LEU A 203 -29.86 -4.03 6.46
C LEU A 203 -29.54 -4.33 5.00
N LYS A 204 -28.30 -4.73 4.72
CA LYS A 204 -27.76 -4.96 3.39
C LYS A 204 -27.27 -6.39 3.24
N GLN A 205 -27.23 -6.86 1.99
CA GLN A 205 -26.65 -8.14 1.63
C GLN A 205 -25.14 -7.96 1.45
N ILE A 206 -24.37 -8.19 2.53
CA ILE A 206 -22.92 -8.04 2.51
C ILE A 206 -22.28 -9.42 2.43
N TYR A 207 -21.41 -9.63 1.45
CA TYR A 207 -20.71 -10.88 1.23
C TYR A 207 -19.19 -10.68 1.26
N GLY A 208 -18.48 -11.69 1.78
CA GLY A 208 -17.02 -11.74 1.74
C GLY A 208 -16.51 -12.50 0.52
N TYR A 209 -15.56 -11.91 -0.19
CA TYR A 209 -14.79 -12.58 -1.24
C TYR A 209 -13.41 -12.94 -0.70
N LYS A 210 -13.05 -14.21 -0.62
CA LYS A 210 -11.76 -14.64 -0.08
C LYS A 210 -10.63 -14.44 -1.08
N LEU A 211 -9.61 -13.68 -0.69
CA LEU A 211 -8.35 -13.54 -1.41
C LEU A 211 -7.39 -14.65 -0.97
N GLU A 212 -7.15 -15.61 -1.84
CA GLU A 212 -6.32 -16.78 -1.55
C GLU A 212 -4.82 -16.48 -1.62
N ASN A 213 -4.41 -15.65 -2.60
CA ASN A 213 -3.03 -15.34 -2.88
C ASN A 213 -2.39 -14.41 -1.83
N TYR A 214 -1.10 -14.08 -2.04
CA TYR A 214 -0.36 -13.19 -1.17
C TYR A 214 -1.07 -11.85 -0.98
N TRP A 215 -1.16 -11.44 0.26
CA TRP A 215 -1.62 -10.12 0.69
C TRP A 215 -0.85 -9.68 1.92
N SER A 216 -0.42 -8.44 1.97
CA SER A 216 0.20 -7.83 3.14
C SER A 216 -0.19 -6.35 3.21
N ASN A 217 -0.51 -5.87 4.41
CA ASN A 217 -0.71 -4.47 4.70
C ASN A 217 0.57 -3.91 5.32
N ILE A 218 1.02 -2.74 4.86
CA ILE A 218 2.28 -2.11 5.30
C ILE A 218 2.10 -0.96 6.31
N ALA A 219 1.00 -0.93 7.03
CA ALA A 219 0.67 0.19 7.92
C ALA A 219 1.43 0.19 9.25
N SER A 220 2.13 -0.91 9.61
CA SER A 220 3.06 -0.92 10.76
C SER A 220 4.50 -1.12 10.33
N VAL A 221 5.43 -0.81 11.25
CA VAL A 221 6.88 -0.98 11.01
C VAL A 221 7.21 -2.44 10.75
N GLU A 222 6.68 -3.32 11.57
CA GLU A 222 6.90 -4.78 11.50
C GLU A 222 6.37 -5.35 10.19
N SER A 223 5.13 -4.99 9.82
CA SER A 223 4.54 -5.48 8.57
C SER A 223 5.22 -4.89 7.34
N TYR A 224 5.66 -3.64 7.39
CA TYR A 224 6.45 -3.03 6.34
C TYR A 224 7.80 -3.75 6.16
N TYR A 225 8.50 -4.00 7.27
CA TYR A 225 9.74 -4.73 7.28
C TYR A 225 9.55 -6.14 6.71
N GLN A 226 8.61 -6.90 7.27
CA GLN A 226 8.34 -8.27 6.83
C GLN A 226 7.95 -8.33 5.35
N THR A 227 7.09 -7.43 4.88
CA THR A 227 6.68 -7.36 3.47
C THR A 227 7.89 -7.18 2.55
N ASN A 228 8.83 -6.29 2.89
CA ASN A 228 10.04 -6.12 2.09
C ASN A 228 10.97 -7.34 2.14
N MET A 229 11.12 -7.97 3.30
CA MET A 229 11.90 -9.21 3.45
C MET A 229 11.29 -10.38 2.70
N ASP A 230 9.96 -10.44 2.57
CA ASP A 230 9.28 -11.47 1.77
C ASP A 230 9.70 -11.41 0.29
N PHE A 231 10.03 -10.23 -0.24
CA PHE A 231 10.56 -10.11 -1.60
C PHE A 231 11.96 -10.71 -1.78
N LEU A 232 12.66 -11.07 -0.71
CA LEU A 232 13.90 -11.86 -0.80
C LEU A 232 13.63 -13.34 -1.12
N LYS A 233 12.40 -13.81 -0.94
CA LYS A 233 11.97 -15.18 -1.28
C LYS A 233 11.75 -15.29 -2.79
N PRO A 234 12.37 -16.26 -3.48
CA PRO A 234 12.26 -16.41 -4.93
C PRO A 234 10.79 -16.58 -5.41
N GLU A 235 9.97 -17.32 -4.66
CA GLU A 235 8.56 -17.57 -5.00
C GLU A 235 7.76 -16.27 -5.00
N ILE A 236 7.98 -15.36 -4.04
CA ILE A 236 7.28 -14.06 -3.97
C ILE A 236 7.72 -13.16 -5.13
N ARG A 237 9.04 -13.07 -5.41
CA ARG A 237 9.52 -12.32 -6.57
C ARG A 237 8.96 -12.85 -7.87
N ASN A 238 8.97 -14.18 -8.04
CA ASN A 238 8.43 -14.80 -9.23
C ASN A 238 6.94 -14.49 -9.40
N TYR A 239 6.16 -14.60 -8.34
CA TYR A 239 4.74 -14.28 -8.34
C TYR A 239 4.47 -12.83 -8.74
N PHE A 240 5.19 -11.85 -8.16
CA PHE A 240 4.93 -10.45 -8.44
C PHE A 240 5.55 -9.94 -9.73
N PHE A 241 6.77 -10.38 -10.09
CA PHE A 241 7.56 -9.75 -11.14
C PHE A 241 7.67 -10.56 -12.43
N HIS A 242 7.45 -11.87 -12.37
CA HIS A 242 7.65 -12.76 -13.53
C HIS A 242 6.37 -13.49 -13.98
N GLN A 243 5.28 -13.41 -13.21
CA GLN A 243 3.99 -13.99 -13.58
C GLN A 243 2.98 -12.90 -13.92
N GLU A 244 2.19 -13.12 -14.96
CA GLU A 244 1.06 -12.26 -15.28
C GLU A 244 -0.09 -12.41 -14.26
N PRO A 245 -0.87 -11.35 -14.05
CA PRO A 245 -0.67 -9.98 -14.54
C PRO A 245 0.50 -9.27 -13.83
N TYR A 246 1.24 -8.43 -14.58
CA TYR A 246 2.39 -7.72 -14.04
C TYR A 246 2.00 -6.53 -13.15
N ILE A 247 2.89 -6.20 -12.22
CA ILE A 247 2.80 -4.96 -11.44
C ILE A 247 3.61 -3.88 -12.15
N TYR A 248 2.97 -2.76 -12.42
CA TYR A 248 3.58 -1.60 -13.08
C TYR A 248 4.00 -0.55 -12.04
N SER A 249 5.03 0.18 -12.34
CA SER A 249 5.50 1.32 -11.55
C SER A 249 6.10 2.40 -12.44
N LYS A 250 6.27 3.58 -11.90
CA LYS A 250 7.03 4.63 -12.54
C LYS A 250 8.49 4.19 -12.70
N VAL A 251 8.98 4.17 -13.92
CA VAL A 251 10.38 3.89 -14.23
C VAL A 251 11.18 5.19 -14.14
N ASP A 252 12.24 5.17 -13.32
CA ASP A 252 13.24 6.23 -13.27
C ASP A 252 14.43 5.84 -14.15
N ASP A 253 14.94 6.80 -14.93
CA ASP A 253 16.09 6.59 -15.78
C ASP A 253 17.39 6.67 -14.95
N LEU A 254 17.74 5.58 -14.30
CA LEU A 254 18.88 5.44 -13.42
C LEU A 254 19.85 4.40 -13.98
N ALA A 255 21.15 4.62 -13.74
CA ALA A 255 22.17 3.63 -14.08
C ALA A 255 21.94 2.30 -13.33
N PRO A 256 22.34 1.15 -13.89
CA PRO A 256 22.37 -0.11 -13.15
C PRO A 256 23.21 -0.01 -11.86
N ALA A 257 22.91 -0.89 -10.90
CA ALA A 257 23.71 -0.97 -9.68
C ALA A 257 25.17 -1.34 -10.01
N LYS A 258 26.12 -0.68 -9.35
CA LYS A 258 27.54 -0.90 -9.51
C LYS A 258 28.14 -1.60 -8.29
N TYR A 259 28.82 -2.69 -8.53
CA TYR A 259 29.55 -3.46 -7.50
C TYR A 259 31.03 -3.26 -7.71
N ASN A 260 31.73 -2.65 -6.77
CA ASN A 260 33.15 -2.41 -6.85
C ASN A 260 33.96 -3.63 -6.31
N THR A 261 35.24 -3.63 -6.54
CA THR A 261 36.14 -4.72 -6.08
C THR A 261 36.03 -4.89 -4.56
N GLY A 262 35.79 -6.13 -4.12
CA GLY A 262 35.59 -6.46 -2.71
C GLY A 262 34.16 -6.35 -2.21
N ALA A 263 33.18 -5.95 -3.05
CA ALA A 263 31.79 -6.01 -2.72
C ALA A 263 31.28 -7.46 -2.67
N GLU A 264 30.57 -7.81 -1.62
CA GLU A 264 29.89 -9.10 -1.46
C GLU A 264 28.39 -8.88 -1.24
N VAL A 265 27.57 -9.46 -2.12
CA VAL A 265 26.11 -9.35 -2.02
C VAL A 265 25.48 -10.73 -2.01
N ARG A 266 24.72 -11.05 -0.94
CA ARG A 266 24.07 -12.35 -0.75
C ARG A 266 22.60 -12.16 -0.39
N ASN A 267 21.73 -12.92 -1.05
CA ASN A 267 20.28 -12.93 -0.81
C ASN A 267 19.70 -11.54 -0.59
N SER A 268 19.99 -10.59 -1.48
CA SER A 268 19.60 -9.20 -1.31
C SER A 268 19.00 -8.62 -2.60
N LEU A 269 18.11 -7.65 -2.47
CA LEU A 269 17.64 -6.84 -3.58
C LEU A 269 18.40 -5.51 -3.59
N VAL A 270 18.99 -5.18 -4.73
CA VAL A 270 19.73 -3.93 -4.93
C VAL A 270 19.14 -3.20 -6.13
N ALA A 271 18.51 -2.06 -5.90
CA ALA A 271 17.85 -1.27 -6.94
C ALA A 271 18.86 -0.45 -7.78
N SER A 272 18.36 0.16 -8.85
CA SER A 272 19.14 0.98 -9.77
C SER A 272 19.82 2.16 -9.10
N GLY A 273 20.98 2.56 -9.60
CA GLY A 273 21.75 3.71 -9.10
C GLY A 273 22.58 3.41 -7.84
N CYS A 274 22.51 2.21 -7.28
CA CYS A 274 23.31 1.86 -6.10
C CYS A 274 24.79 1.66 -6.44
N ILE A 275 25.65 1.99 -5.47
CA ILE A 275 27.10 1.75 -5.53
C ILE A 275 27.51 1.00 -4.27
N ILE A 276 28.00 -0.22 -4.44
CA ILE A 276 28.32 -1.12 -3.33
C ILE A 276 29.82 -1.38 -3.26
N ASN A 277 30.43 -1.06 -2.09
CA ASN A 277 31.84 -1.32 -1.81
C ASN A 277 32.04 -2.25 -0.59
N GLY A 278 30.97 -2.69 0.04
CA GLY A 278 30.97 -3.51 1.26
C GLY A 278 30.18 -4.79 1.10
N THR A 279 29.82 -5.39 2.22
CA THR A 279 29.02 -6.61 2.32
C THR A 279 27.55 -6.28 2.56
N VAL A 280 26.66 -6.89 1.78
CA VAL A 280 25.20 -6.76 1.90
C VAL A 280 24.59 -8.16 1.94
N GLU A 281 23.87 -8.48 3.01
CA GLU A 281 23.27 -9.79 3.23
C GLU A 281 21.82 -9.67 3.72
N ASN A 282 20.91 -10.49 3.16
CA ASN A 282 19.50 -10.52 3.53
C ASN A 282 18.87 -9.13 3.62
N SER A 283 19.13 -8.24 2.68
CA SER A 283 18.76 -6.84 2.77
C SER A 283 18.12 -6.33 1.50
N VAL A 284 17.33 -5.27 1.63
CA VAL A 284 16.69 -4.57 0.51
C VAL A 284 17.25 -3.15 0.43
N LEU A 285 18.02 -2.87 -0.62
CA LEU A 285 18.55 -1.55 -0.92
C LEU A 285 17.73 -0.93 -2.05
N PHE A 286 17.10 0.19 -1.75
CA PHE A 286 16.34 0.97 -2.73
C PHE A 286 17.26 1.83 -3.60
N LYS A 287 16.68 2.71 -4.42
CA LYS A 287 17.40 3.45 -5.47
C LYS A 287 18.47 4.37 -4.90
N GLN A 288 19.61 4.45 -5.60
CA GLN A 288 20.69 5.41 -5.35
C GLN A 288 21.33 5.31 -3.95
N VAL A 289 21.40 4.12 -3.39
CA VAL A 289 22.10 3.88 -2.12
C VAL A 289 23.61 3.74 -2.38
N PHE A 290 24.41 4.46 -1.60
CA PHE A 290 25.86 4.30 -1.56
C PHE A 290 26.29 3.55 -0.31
N VAL A 291 27.01 2.44 -0.49
CA VAL A 291 27.60 1.64 0.59
C VAL A 291 29.12 1.78 0.54
N GLY A 292 29.70 2.32 1.60
CA GLY A 292 31.13 2.54 1.76
C GLY A 292 31.96 1.25 1.87
N LYS A 293 33.28 1.39 1.93
CA LYS A 293 34.23 0.28 2.09
C LYS A 293 34.12 -0.33 3.48
N ASN A 294 34.35 -1.64 3.58
CA ASN A 294 34.30 -2.40 4.82
C ASN A 294 32.97 -2.25 5.59
N CYS A 295 31.90 -1.83 4.91
CA CYS A 295 30.57 -1.82 5.49
C CYS A 295 30.00 -3.23 5.54
N VAL A 296 29.15 -3.48 6.56
CA VAL A 296 28.37 -4.71 6.69
C VAL A 296 26.93 -4.32 6.90
N ILE A 297 26.06 -4.70 5.97
CA ILE A 297 24.62 -4.46 6.04
C ILE A 297 23.92 -5.81 6.07
N LYS A 298 23.18 -6.09 7.14
CA LYS A 298 22.46 -7.35 7.32
C LYS A 298 21.00 -7.11 7.73
N ASN A 299 20.12 -7.99 7.25
CA ASN A 299 18.72 -8.01 7.66
C ASN A 299 18.10 -6.61 7.71
N SER A 300 18.39 -5.75 6.72
CA SER A 300 18.07 -4.34 6.80
C SER A 300 17.40 -3.84 5.52
N ILE A 301 16.63 -2.77 5.67
CA ILE A 301 16.00 -2.05 4.57
C ILE A 301 16.63 -0.67 4.51
N ILE A 302 17.27 -0.35 3.40
CA ILE A 302 17.88 0.95 3.16
C ILE A 302 17.07 1.67 2.09
N LEU A 303 16.40 2.75 2.45
CA LEU A 303 15.53 3.49 1.54
C LEU A 303 16.33 4.34 0.54
N ASN A 304 15.62 5.10 -0.31
CA ASN A 304 16.25 5.81 -1.44
C ASN A 304 17.25 6.89 -1.00
N ASP A 305 18.28 7.10 -1.80
CA ASP A 305 19.24 8.19 -1.68
C ASP A 305 20.04 8.21 -0.35
N VAL A 306 20.24 7.04 0.27
CA VAL A 306 21.01 6.91 1.51
C VAL A 306 22.51 6.79 1.20
N TYR A 307 23.31 7.52 1.96
CA TYR A 307 24.76 7.41 1.95
C TYR A 307 25.25 6.75 3.23
N ILE A 308 26.03 5.65 3.09
CA ILE A 308 26.62 4.92 4.22
C ILE A 308 28.13 5.05 4.13
N GLY A 309 28.73 5.73 5.10
CA GLY A 309 30.17 5.93 5.21
C GLY A 309 30.95 4.65 5.52
N ASP A 310 32.25 4.66 5.27
CA ASP A 310 33.13 3.50 5.42
C ASP A 310 33.13 2.89 6.83
N ASN A 311 33.44 1.61 6.95
CA ASN A 311 33.55 0.86 8.21
C ASN A 311 32.26 0.90 9.06
N THR A 312 31.09 0.94 8.44
CA THR A 312 29.80 1.04 9.12
C THR A 312 29.14 -0.35 9.18
N HIS A 313 28.55 -0.66 10.32
CA HIS A 313 27.76 -1.88 10.52
C HIS A 313 26.29 -1.51 10.75
N ILE A 314 25.38 -2.10 9.95
CA ILE A 314 23.94 -1.91 10.04
C ILE A 314 23.28 -3.29 10.06
N GLU A 315 22.53 -3.58 11.11
CA GLU A 315 21.82 -4.84 11.26
C GLU A 315 20.43 -4.65 11.85
N ASN A 316 19.45 -5.35 11.28
CA ASN A 316 18.04 -5.30 11.72
C ASN A 316 17.49 -3.86 11.79
N CYS A 317 17.72 -3.08 10.73
CA CYS A 317 17.36 -1.66 10.67
C CYS A 317 16.52 -1.31 9.44
N ILE A 318 15.72 -0.26 9.56
CA ILE A 318 15.16 0.48 8.43
C ILE A 318 15.80 1.87 8.45
N VAL A 319 16.56 2.22 7.41
CA VAL A 319 17.19 3.53 7.26
C VAL A 319 16.34 4.39 6.35
N GLU A 320 15.90 5.56 6.84
CA GLU A 320 15.04 6.47 6.09
C GLU A 320 15.72 7.06 4.85
N SER A 321 14.88 7.45 3.87
CA SER A 321 15.36 8.03 2.61
C SER A 321 16.12 9.33 2.82
N ARG A 322 17.17 9.54 1.99
CA ARG A 322 18.00 10.75 1.98
C ARG A 322 18.81 10.94 3.26
N ASP A 323 19.03 9.88 3.99
CA ASP A 323 19.86 9.90 5.19
C ASP A 323 21.35 9.78 4.88
N THR A 324 22.18 10.25 5.79
CA THR A 324 23.64 10.13 5.72
C THR A 324 24.16 9.50 7.00
N ILE A 325 24.65 8.28 6.90
CA ILE A 325 25.28 7.56 8.01
C ILE A 325 26.78 7.83 7.96
N CYS A 326 27.31 8.39 9.01
CA CYS A 326 28.75 8.69 9.11
C CYS A 326 29.59 7.41 9.11
N ALA A 327 30.85 7.53 8.71
CA ALA A 327 31.80 6.41 8.79
C ALA A 327 32.01 5.94 10.24
N ASN A 328 32.41 4.68 10.40
CA ASN A 328 32.68 4.05 11.71
C ASN A 328 31.44 3.99 12.63
N THR A 329 30.22 3.93 12.05
CA THR A 329 28.97 3.87 12.81
C THR A 329 28.53 2.42 13.00
N TYR A 330 27.99 2.09 14.17
CA TYR A 330 27.37 0.81 14.49
C TYR A 330 25.89 1.00 14.83
N LEU A 331 25.02 0.39 14.05
CA LEU A 331 23.56 0.44 14.19
C LEU A 331 23.00 -0.99 14.22
N CYS A 332 22.37 -1.35 15.30
CA CYS A 332 21.73 -2.66 15.45
C CYS A 332 20.35 -2.50 16.11
N GLY A 333 19.35 -3.18 15.56
CA GLY A 333 18.09 -3.45 16.23
C GLY A 333 18.23 -4.78 16.99
N GLU A 334 18.15 -4.76 18.31
CA GLU A 334 18.35 -5.96 19.14
C GLU A 334 17.14 -6.91 19.02
N ASP A 335 16.05 -6.62 19.73
CA ASP A 335 14.83 -7.44 19.72
C ASP A 335 13.80 -6.97 18.70
N GLU A 336 13.85 -5.69 18.31
CA GLU A 336 12.92 -5.07 17.36
C GLU A 336 13.69 -4.38 16.22
N VAL A 337 13.00 -4.20 15.09
CA VAL A 337 13.55 -3.47 13.94
C VAL A 337 13.76 -2.01 14.31
N LYS A 338 15.00 -1.54 14.21
CA LYS A 338 15.36 -0.15 14.53
C LYS A 338 15.12 0.76 13.34
N ILE A 339 14.34 1.81 13.55
CA ILE A 339 14.20 2.89 12.56
C ILE A 339 15.35 3.89 12.77
N VAL A 340 16.13 4.08 11.71
CA VAL A 340 17.25 5.04 11.71
C VAL A 340 16.78 6.28 10.96
N ARG A 341 16.80 7.40 11.68
CA ARG A 341 16.53 8.76 11.17
C ARG A 341 17.74 9.61 11.46
N GLY A 342 18.49 9.99 10.47
CA GLY A 342 19.65 10.84 10.61
C GLY A 342 19.33 12.31 10.40
N HIS A 343 20.26 13.17 10.84
CA HIS A 343 20.27 14.56 10.44
C HIS A 343 20.84 14.66 9.03
N ASN A 344 20.07 15.21 8.13
CA ASN A 344 20.40 15.31 6.71
C ASN A 344 21.38 16.45 6.46
N GLU A 345 22.66 16.25 6.76
CA GLU A 345 23.72 17.26 6.57
C GLU A 345 23.93 17.65 5.10
N ARG A 346 23.48 16.79 4.12
CA ARG A 346 23.59 17.08 2.69
C ARG A 346 22.65 18.17 2.19
N TYR A 347 21.64 18.54 2.94
CA TYR A 347 20.59 19.47 2.50
C TYR A 347 20.42 20.67 3.43
N ILE A 348 21.35 20.88 4.35
CA ILE A 348 21.46 22.13 5.12
C ILE A 348 22.27 23.09 4.23
N MET A 349 21.60 23.77 3.32
CA MET A 349 22.06 25.00 2.68
C MET A 349 21.09 26.11 3.01
#